data_41a0bc8c2fd7b8d91b7e92b99f8b062d
#
_entry.id   41a0bc8c2fd7b8d91b7e92b99f8b062d
#
_cell.length_a   1.000
_cell.length_b   1.000
_cell.length_c   1.000
_cell.angle_alpha   90.00
_cell.angle_beta   90.00
_cell.angle_gamma   90.00
#
_symmetry.space_group_name_H-M   'P 1'
#
loop_
_entity.id
_entity.type
_entity.pdbx_description
1 polymer ?
#
loop_
_entity_poly.entity_id
_entity_poly.type
_entity_poly.pdbx_seq_one_letter_code
_entity_poly.pdbx_strand_id
1 'polypeptide(L)'
;EFTGRVCPAPCEKSCAEALNGAGVTIKDNERFLGDLGNDEGWVVEIGKAAEPTGYKIAIIGSGPAGLSAAWRLNQLGHSVTVFEKSDRLGGLLMYGIPNMKLDKKVVQKRIDLMTELGVTFVTNTEIGKTISYEDLSVNFDRIILAIGAGIPRDLNISGREAVGIRFAIDFLTETTKTVLEEGEDNISQSLKGKKVVVIGGGDTGNDCIGTAVRLGAALVSQLEITPSLPTNRLDNNPWPE
;
A
#
# COMPACT_ATOMS: atom_id res chain seq x y z
N GLU A 1 -11.84 -3.31 2.58
CA GLU A 1 -11.67 -2.64 1.28
C GLU A 1 -10.27 -2.87 0.70
N PHE A 2 -9.18 -2.40 1.32
CA PHE A 2 -7.82 -2.61 0.82
C PHE A 2 -7.34 -4.04 1.07
N THR A 3 -7.51 -4.56 2.27
CA THR A 3 -7.13 -5.92 2.65
C THR A 3 -7.78 -6.95 1.74
N GLY A 4 -9.06 -6.83 1.44
CA GLY A 4 -9.75 -7.71 0.49
C GLY A 4 -9.17 -7.71 -0.93
N ARG A 5 -8.29 -6.74 -1.28
CA ARG A 5 -7.62 -6.68 -2.60
C ARG A 5 -6.17 -7.12 -2.57
N VAL A 6 -5.43 -6.77 -1.52
CA VAL A 6 -3.96 -6.91 -1.51
C VAL A 6 -3.42 -7.87 -0.45
N CYS A 7 -4.25 -8.33 0.50
CA CYS A 7 -3.82 -9.28 1.51
C CYS A 7 -3.48 -10.65 0.87
N PRO A 8 -2.37 -11.30 1.26
CA PRO A 8 -2.03 -12.66 0.81
C PRO A 8 -2.94 -13.74 1.39
N ALA A 9 -3.85 -13.38 2.30
CA ALA A 9 -4.86 -14.25 2.92
C ALA A 9 -4.31 -15.54 3.55
N PRO A 10 -3.36 -15.50 4.47
CA PRO A 10 -2.85 -16.70 5.14
C PRO A 10 -3.96 -17.41 5.94
N CYS A 11 -4.98 -16.69 6.39
CA CYS A 11 -6.14 -17.23 7.08
C CYS A 11 -6.94 -18.24 6.23
N GLU A 12 -6.96 -18.11 4.90
CA GLU A 12 -7.62 -19.06 4.00
C GLU A 12 -6.89 -20.41 3.98
N LYS A 13 -5.55 -20.38 3.99
CA LYS A 13 -4.71 -21.60 4.03
C LYS A 13 -4.77 -22.33 5.37
N SER A 14 -5.05 -21.58 6.45
CA SER A 14 -5.16 -22.10 7.80
C SER A 14 -6.63 -22.30 8.24
N CYS A 15 -7.58 -22.17 7.32
CA CYS A 15 -9.00 -22.32 7.60
C CYS A 15 -9.33 -23.76 8.01
N ALA A 16 -10.02 -23.95 9.15
CA ALA A 16 -10.41 -25.28 9.64
C ALA A 16 -11.33 -26.02 8.64
N GLU A 17 -12.14 -25.29 7.88
CA GLU A 17 -13.01 -25.88 6.84
C GLU A 17 -12.20 -26.56 5.73
N ALA A 18 -10.94 -26.13 5.51
CA ALA A 18 -10.04 -26.78 4.55
C ALA A 18 -9.66 -28.23 4.92
N LEU A 19 -9.95 -28.69 6.14
CA LEU A 19 -9.82 -30.09 6.55
C LEU A 19 -10.91 -30.98 5.93
N ASN A 20 -12.08 -30.42 5.61
CA ASN A 20 -13.22 -31.13 5.06
C ASN A 20 -13.46 -30.84 3.57
N GLY A 21 -12.70 -29.93 2.98
CA GLY A 21 -12.87 -29.52 1.58
C GLY A 21 -12.07 -28.28 1.24
N ALA A 22 -12.70 -27.32 0.57
CA ALA A 22 -12.09 -26.03 0.28
C ALA A 22 -12.24 -25.09 1.47
N GLY A 23 -11.18 -24.34 1.78
CA GLY A 23 -11.25 -23.28 2.79
C GLY A 23 -12.22 -22.16 2.38
N VAL A 24 -12.67 -21.39 3.36
CA VAL A 24 -13.52 -20.22 3.10
C VAL A 24 -12.71 -19.15 2.36
N THR A 25 -13.29 -18.53 1.32
CA THR A 25 -12.72 -17.42 0.57
C THR A 25 -12.83 -16.11 1.35
N ILE A 26 -12.10 -16.02 2.46
CA ILE A 26 -12.24 -14.95 3.46
C ILE A 26 -11.96 -13.58 2.83
N LYS A 27 -10.88 -13.49 2.07
CA LYS A 27 -10.47 -12.24 1.41
C LYS A 27 -11.53 -11.72 0.42
N ASP A 28 -12.12 -12.61 -0.37
CA ASP A 28 -13.15 -12.21 -1.33
C ASP A 28 -14.45 -11.82 -0.63
N ASN A 29 -14.79 -12.49 0.48
CA ASN A 29 -15.93 -12.10 1.32
C ASN A 29 -15.71 -10.71 1.94
N GLU A 30 -14.53 -10.44 2.50
CA GLU A 30 -14.17 -9.13 3.03
C GLU A 30 -14.23 -8.03 1.95
N ARG A 31 -13.75 -8.33 0.74
CA ARG A 31 -13.84 -7.42 -0.40
C ARG A 31 -15.28 -7.13 -0.76
N PHE A 32 -16.10 -8.17 -0.91
CA PHE A 32 -17.52 -8.02 -1.24
C PHE A 32 -18.26 -7.17 -0.20
N LEU A 33 -18.08 -7.47 1.09
CA LEU A 33 -18.68 -6.69 2.17
C LEU A 33 -18.20 -5.24 2.21
N GLY A 34 -16.92 -5.01 1.95
CA GLY A 34 -16.35 -3.67 1.88
C GLY A 34 -16.90 -2.86 0.71
N ASP A 35 -17.03 -3.48 -0.47
CA ASP A 35 -17.58 -2.83 -1.66
C ASP A 35 -19.08 -2.57 -1.47
N LEU A 36 -19.86 -3.55 -1.01
CA LEU A 36 -21.28 -3.40 -0.70
C LEU A 36 -21.52 -2.31 0.35
N GLY A 37 -20.75 -2.30 1.43
CA GLY A 37 -20.86 -1.27 2.48
C GLY A 37 -20.58 0.15 1.98
N ASN A 38 -19.70 0.30 0.98
CA ASN A 38 -19.49 1.59 0.31
C ASN A 38 -20.67 1.97 -0.58
N ASP A 39 -21.23 1.02 -1.33
CA ASP A 39 -22.31 1.27 -2.28
C ASP A 39 -23.65 1.56 -1.55
N GLU A 40 -23.89 0.89 -0.43
CA GLU A 40 -25.07 1.10 0.43
C GLU A 40 -24.90 2.28 1.43
N GLY A 41 -23.75 2.96 1.43
CA GLY A 41 -23.48 4.09 2.31
C GLY A 41 -23.20 3.73 3.79
N TRP A 42 -23.11 2.44 4.14
CA TRP A 42 -22.84 2.04 5.54
C TRP A 42 -21.48 2.54 6.04
N VAL A 43 -20.50 2.63 5.15
CA VAL A 43 -19.17 3.11 5.50
C VAL A 43 -19.21 4.59 5.89
N VAL A 44 -20.08 5.39 5.26
CA VAL A 44 -20.33 6.80 5.62
C VAL A 44 -20.91 6.88 7.03
N GLU A 45 -21.95 6.10 7.30
CA GLU A 45 -22.59 6.10 8.63
C GLU A 45 -21.64 5.67 9.74
N ILE A 46 -20.85 4.62 9.50
CA ILE A 46 -19.85 4.15 10.45
C ILE A 46 -18.72 5.18 10.63
N GLY A 47 -18.41 5.94 9.59
CA GLY A 47 -17.33 6.93 9.59
C GLY A 47 -17.66 8.25 10.28
N LYS A 48 -18.91 8.51 10.61
CA LYS A 48 -19.33 9.74 11.29
C LYS A 48 -18.58 9.95 12.60
N ALA A 49 -18.11 11.17 12.81
CA ALA A 49 -17.41 11.53 14.01
C ALA A 49 -18.36 11.58 15.21
N ALA A 50 -17.87 11.19 16.37
CA ALA A 50 -18.51 11.45 17.65
C ALA A 50 -18.45 12.95 17.98
N GLU A 51 -19.02 13.35 19.14
CA GLU A 51 -18.92 14.71 19.64
C GLU A 51 -17.45 15.19 19.72
N PRO A 52 -17.16 16.44 19.33
CA PRO A 52 -15.81 16.96 19.30
C PRO A 52 -15.12 16.90 20.67
N THR A 53 -13.95 16.31 20.71
CA THR A 53 -13.14 16.21 21.95
C THR A 53 -12.32 17.47 22.24
N GLY A 54 -12.15 18.35 21.25
CA GLY A 54 -11.27 19.51 21.31
C GLY A 54 -9.79 19.21 21.05
N TYR A 55 -9.37 17.93 21.04
CA TYR A 55 -7.98 17.57 20.74
C TYR A 55 -7.67 17.65 19.26
N LYS A 56 -6.50 18.24 18.94
CA LYS A 56 -5.92 18.31 17.60
C LYS A 56 -4.78 17.31 17.46
N ILE A 57 -4.86 16.44 16.47
CA ILE A 57 -3.87 15.37 16.26
C ILE A 57 -3.22 15.52 14.90
N ALA A 58 -1.88 15.59 14.87
CA ALA A 58 -1.09 15.50 13.66
C ALA A 58 -0.68 14.06 13.40
N ILE A 59 -0.83 13.59 12.16
CA ILE A 59 -0.33 12.30 11.70
C ILE A 59 0.68 12.55 10.59
N ILE A 60 1.90 12.02 10.74
CA ILE A 60 2.98 12.18 9.77
C ILE A 60 3.07 10.91 8.92
N GLY A 61 2.67 11.04 7.66
CA GLY A 61 2.58 9.97 6.67
C GLY A 61 1.15 9.47 6.44
N SER A 62 0.78 9.39 5.17
CA SER A 62 -0.55 8.96 4.68
C SER A 62 -0.58 7.51 4.20
N GLY A 63 0.40 6.69 4.57
CA GLY A 63 0.38 5.25 4.28
C GLY A 63 -0.75 4.51 5.03
N PRO A 64 -0.88 3.19 4.88
CA PRO A 64 -1.95 2.41 5.51
C PRO A 64 -2.11 2.67 7.01
N ALA A 65 -0.99 2.78 7.74
CA ALA A 65 -1.00 3.05 9.17
C ALA A 65 -1.55 4.45 9.49
N GLY A 66 -1.10 5.48 8.74
CA GLY A 66 -1.56 6.85 8.92
C GLY A 66 -3.04 7.02 8.59
N LEU A 67 -3.49 6.45 7.47
CA LEU A 67 -4.91 6.49 7.09
C LEU A 67 -5.80 5.76 8.09
N SER A 68 -5.37 4.59 8.59
CA SER A 68 -6.12 3.84 9.60
C SER A 68 -6.23 4.61 10.91
N ALA A 69 -5.13 5.22 11.38
CA ALA A 69 -5.12 6.06 12.56
C ALA A 69 -6.01 7.29 12.39
N ALA A 70 -5.92 7.98 11.24
CA ALA A 70 -6.73 9.15 10.92
C ALA A 70 -8.23 8.82 10.94
N TRP A 71 -8.62 7.74 10.27
CA TRP A 71 -10.00 7.27 10.27
C TRP A 71 -10.52 7.05 11.69
N ARG A 72 -9.78 6.28 12.49
CA ARG A 72 -10.25 5.94 13.84
C ARG A 72 -10.29 7.14 14.78
N LEU A 73 -9.28 8.01 14.74
CA LEU A 73 -9.24 9.20 15.60
C LEU A 73 -10.31 10.21 15.22
N ASN A 74 -10.60 10.38 13.93
CA ASN A 74 -11.71 11.23 13.49
C ASN A 74 -13.05 10.69 14.00
N GLN A 75 -13.29 9.37 13.89
CA GLN A 75 -14.51 8.76 14.47
C GLN A 75 -14.67 9.04 15.98
N LEU A 76 -13.57 9.14 16.72
CA LEU A 76 -13.56 9.43 18.15
C LEU A 76 -13.77 10.93 18.46
N GLY A 77 -14.00 11.76 17.45
CA GLY A 77 -14.28 13.20 17.61
C GLY A 77 -13.03 14.08 17.72
N HIS A 78 -11.84 13.56 17.39
CA HIS A 78 -10.64 14.38 17.36
C HIS A 78 -10.51 15.14 16.02
N SER A 79 -9.97 16.35 16.06
CA SER A 79 -9.56 17.09 14.86
C SER A 79 -8.24 16.50 14.33
N VAL A 80 -8.28 15.89 13.15
CA VAL A 80 -7.12 15.13 12.60
C VAL A 80 -6.58 15.81 11.35
N THR A 81 -5.27 16.05 11.33
CA THR A 81 -4.53 16.51 10.15
C THR A 81 -3.43 15.50 9.80
N VAL A 82 -3.44 15.04 8.56
CA VAL A 82 -2.43 14.10 8.01
C VAL A 82 -1.49 14.88 7.10
N PHE A 83 -0.19 14.83 7.38
CA PHE A 83 0.87 15.42 6.58
C PHE A 83 1.55 14.36 5.73
N GLU A 84 1.65 14.59 4.44
CA GLU A 84 2.29 13.68 3.47
C GLU A 84 3.36 14.42 2.67
N LYS A 85 4.55 13.83 2.60
CA LYS A 85 5.67 14.40 1.84
C LYS A 85 5.48 14.31 0.32
N SER A 86 4.72 13.32 -0.14
CA SER A 86 4.45 13.08 -1.56
C SER A 86 3.34 14.00 -2.08
N ASP A 87 3.22 14.08 -3.39
CA ASP A 87 2.19 14.81 -4.10
C ASP A 87 0.80 14.16 -3.99
N ARG A 88 0.73 12.85 -3.69
CA ARG A 88 -0.51 12.10 -3.51
C ARG A 88 -0.49 11.30 -2.22
N LEU A 89 -1.68 11.13 -1.66
CA LEU A 89 -1.92 10.38 -0.42
C LEU A 89 -1.94 8.87 -0.67
N GLY A 90 -1.69 8.08 0.37
CA GLY A 90 -1.79 6.63 0.33
C GLY A 90 -0.47 5.88 0.54
N GLY A 91 0.68 6.56 0.49
CA GLY A 91 1.98 5.93 0.65
C GLY A 91 2.20 4.76 -0.32
N LEU A 92 2.50 3.56 0.20
CA LEU A 92 2.68 2.37 -0.65
C LEU A 92 1.38 1.90 -1.34
N LEU A 93 0.20 2.22 -0.83
CA LEU A 93 -1.07 1.95 -1.53
C LEU A 93 -1.14 2.73 -2.85
N MET A 94 -0.60 3.95 -2.86
CA MET A 94 -0.55 4.81 -4.04
C MET A 94 0.60 4.41 -4.95
N TYR A 95 1.83 4.36 -4.45
CA TYR A 95 3.03 4.31 -5.28
C TYR A 95 3.81 2.98 -5.22
N GLY A 96 3.59 2.14 -4.21
CA GLY A 96 4.30 0.87 -4.06
C GLY A 96 3.59 -0.33 -4.67
N ILE A 97 2.27 -0.27 -4.83
CA ILE A 97 1.44 -1.34 -5.40
C ILE A 97 0.97 -0.90 -6.79
N PRO A 98 1.22 -1.64 -7.87
CA PRO A 98 0.79 -1.24 -9.22
C PRO A 98 -0.73 -1.30 -9.39
N ASN A 99 -1.26 -0.51 -10.35
CA ASN A 99 -2.70 -0.43 -10.65
C ASN A 99 -3.34 -1.79 -10.95
N MET A 100 -2.63 -2.69 -11.60
CA MET A 100 -3.13 -4.04 -11.91
C MET A 100 -3.52 -4.84 -10.66
N LYS A 101 -2.98 -4.49 -9.49
CA LYS A 101 -3.25 -5.15 -8.20
C LYS A 101 -4.16 -4.30 -7.32
N LEU A 102 -4.02 -2.99 -7.35
CA LEU A 102 -4.83 -2.04 -6.60
C LEU A 102 -5.11 -0.79 -7.44
N ASP A 103 -6.32 -0.69 -7.97
CA ASP A 103 -6.79 0.50 -8.67
C ASP A 103 -6.73 1.72 -7.74
N LYS A 104 -6.08 2.79 -8.19
CA LYS A 104 -5.90 4.02 -7.40
C LYS A 104 -7.20 4.76 -7.16
N LYS A 105 -8.24 4.51 -7.94
CA LYS A 105 -9.59 5.02 -7.69
C LYS A 105 -10.15 4.53 -6.35
N VAL A 106 -9.82 3.29 -5.95
CA VAL A 106 -10.21 2.75 -4.64
C VAL A 106 -9.53 3.51 -3.50
N VAL A 107 -8.24 3.83 -3.67
CA VAL A 107 -7.48 4.62 -2.70
C VAL A 107 -8.04 6.03 -2.62
N GLN A 108 -8.29 6.66 -3.76
CA GLN A 108 -8.83 8.03 -3.82
C GLN A 108 -10.24 8.09 -3.21
N LYS A 109 -11.13 7.17 -3.56
CA LYS A 109 -12.50 7.09 -2.98
C LYS A 109 -12.46 7.09 -1.46
N ARG A 110 -11.52 6.36 -0.85
CA ARG A 110 -11.36 6.35 0.62
C ARG A 110 -10.86 7.67 1.17
N ILE A 111 -9.91 8.30 0.51
CA ILE A 111 -9.36 9.61 0.89
C ILE A 111 -10.45 10.69 0.80
N ASP A 112 -11.22 10.70 -0.28
CA ASP A 112 -12.32 11.64 -0.49
C ASP A 112 -13.36 11.50 0.63
N LEU A 113 -13.77 10.28 0.94
CA LEU A 113 -14.69 10.01 2.05
C LEU A 113 -14.13 10.50 3.40
N MET A 114 -12.86 10.24 3.70
CA MET A 114 -12.24 10.70 4.93
C MET A 114 -12.20 12.23 5.00
N THR A 115 -11.98 12.90 3.86
CA THR A 115 -12.00 14.36 3.76
C THR A 115 -13.40 14.90 4.00
N GLU A 116 -14.43 14.31 3.40
CA GLU A 116 -15.84 14.66 3.62
C GLU A 116 -16.26 14.48 5.08
N LEU A 117 -15.70 13.49 5.76
CA LEU A 117 -15.95 13.23 7.18
C LEU A 117 -15.09 14.06 8.14
N GLY A 118 -14.27 14.99 7.63
CA GLY A 118 -13.59 16.01 8.43
C GLY A 118 -12.09 15.79 8.66
N VAL A 119 -11.47 14.76 8.07
CA VAL A 119 -10.02 14.61 8.11
C VAL A 119 -9.36 15.63 7.16
N THR A 120 -8.40 16.39 7.67
CA THR A 120 -7.61 17.31 6.86
C THR A 120 -6.35 16.62 6.32
N PHE A 121 -6.06 16.80 5.03
CA PHE A 121 -4.85 16.27 4.39
C PHE A 121 -3.99 17.40 3.83
N VAL A 122 -2.68 17.32 4.05
CA VAL A 122 -1.68 18.29 3.57
C VAL A 122 -0.58 17.53 2.86
N THR A 123 -0.57 17.57 1.52
CA THR A 123 0.44 16.94 0.67
C THR A 123 1.66 17.85 0.46
N ASN A 124 2.72 17.34 -0.18
CA ASN A 124 3.98 18.05 -0.45
C ASN A 124 4.59 18.67 0.81
N THR A 125 4.38 18.03 1.96
CA THR A 125 4.81 18.54 3.27
C THR A 125 5.66 17.50 3.99
N GLU A 126 6.97 17.71 3.97
CA GLU A 126 7.95 16.88 4.68
C GLU A 126 8.28 17.50 6.03
N ILE A 127 7.93 16.80 7.11
CA ILE A 127 8.21 17.27 8.46
C ILE A 127 9.73 17.20 8.72
N GLY A 128 10.26 18.27 9.28
CA GLY A 128 11.70 18.49 9.45
C GLY A 128 12.36 19.21 8.27
N LYS A 129 11.62 19.43 7.16
CA LYS A 129 12.10 20.24 6.02
C LYS A 129 11.12 21.36 5.67
N THR A 130 9.85 21.03 5.39
CA THR A 130 8.82 22.00 5.01
C THR A 130 8.19 22.66 6.23
N ILE A 131 7.93 21.87 7.26
CA ILE A 131 7.41 22.31 8.57
C ILE A 131 8.31 21.69 9.63
N SER A 132 8.67 22.46 10.66
CA SER A 132 9.47 21.98 11.77
C SER A 132 8.65 21.10 12.73
N TYR A 133 9.31 20.28 13.51
CA TYR A 133 8.65 19.54 14.60
C TYR A 133 8.10 20.50 15.67
N GLU A 134 8.83 21.58 15.94
CA GLU A 134 8.47 22.62 16.90
C GLU A 134 7.12 23.26 16.51
N ASP A 135 6.94 23.60 15.23
CA ASP A 135 5.68 24.15 14.71
C ASP A 135 4.51 23.19 14.91
N LEU A 136 4.74 21.88 14.68
CA LEU A 136 3.71 20.87 14.95
C LEU A 136 3.39 20.77 16.45
N SER A 137 4.41 20.78 17.31
CA SER A 137 4.26 20.61 18.76
C SER A 137 3.48 21.74 19.41
N VAL A 138 3.52 22.94 18.82
CA VAL A 138 2.75 24.11 19.29
C VAL A 138 1.29 24.06 18.82
N ASN A 139 1.03 23.51 17.63
CA ASN A 139 -0.29 23.57 17.01
C ASN A 139 -1.14 22.30 17.22
N PHE A 140 -0.55 21.21 17.69
CA PHE A 140 -1.20 19.92 17.89
C PHE A 140 -0.94 19.35 19.28
N ASP A 141 -1.97 18.78 19.88
CA ASP A 141 -1.89 18.15 21.20
C ASP A 141 -1.12 16.83 21.18
N ARG A 142 -1.17 16.11 20.09
CA ARG A 142 -0.46 14.83 19.89
C ARG A 142 0.02 14.70 18.45
N ILE A 143 1.15 14.02 18.31
CA ILE A 143 1.78 13.73 17.01
C ILE A 143 1.98 12.23 16.88
N ILE A 144 1.52 11.65 15.78
CA ILE A 144 1.67 10.23 15.44
C ILE A 144 2.60 10.09 14.25
N LEU A 145 3.65 9.28 14.40
CA LEU A 145 4.58 8.96 13.34
C LEU A 145 4.13 7.70 12.59
N ALA A 146 3.76 7.85 11.32
CA ALA A 146 3.33 6.77 10.42
C ALA A 146 4.13 6.80 9.12
N ILE A 147 5.45 7.08 9.23
CA ILE A 147 6.35 7.43 8.11
C ILE A 147 6.82 6.23 7.27
N GLY A 148 6.50 5.02 7.69
CA GLY A 148 6.97 3.80 7.02
C GLY A 148 8.48 3.57 7.10
N ALA A 149 8.98 2.59 6.35
CA ALA A 149 10.42 2.31 6.23
C ALA A 149 10.95 2.97 4.94
N GLY A 150 11.64 4.10 5.07
CA GLY A 150 12.15 4.86 3.93
C GLY A 150 13.48 4.35 3.36
N ILE A 151 14.20 3.46 4.07
CA ILE A 151 15.50 2.96 3.65
C ILE A 151 15.34 1.53 3.11
N PRO A 152 15.63 1.29 1.81
CA PRO A 152 15.54 -0.04 1.23
C PRO A 152 16.68 -0.93 1.74
N ARG A 153 16.44 -2.24 1.77
CA ARG A 153 17.55 -3.22 1.91
C ARG A 153 18.31 -3.26 0.61
N ASP A 154 19.64 -3.19 0.70
CA ASP A 154 20.51 -3.23 -0.46
C ASP A 154 21.42 -4.46 -0.44
N LEU A 155 21.99 -4.80 -1.61
CA LEU A 155 22.95 -5.87 -1.78
C LEU A 155 24.36 -5.24 -1.90
N ASN A 156 25.23 -5.54 -0.96
CA ASN A 156 26.64 -5.12 -1.03
C ASN A 156 27.44 -6.11 -1.89
N ILE A 157 27.38 -5.93 -3.21
CA ILE A 157 28.06 -6.77 -4.21
C ILE A 157 28.78 -5.89 -5.22
N SER A 158 29.82 -6.46 -5.85
CA SER A 158 30.53 -5.78 -6.95
C SER A 158 29.57 -5.50 -8.10
N GLY A 159 29.64 -4.28 -8.67
CA GLY A 159 28.81 -3.84 -9.77
C GLY A 159 27.44 -3.28 -9.35
N ARG A 160 27.17 -3.11 -8.05
CA ARG A 160 25.90 -2.56 -7.55
C ARG A 160 25.59 -1.17 -8.12
N GLU A 161 26.62 -0.41 -8.44
CA GLU A 161 26.58 0.94 -9.02
C GLU A 161 26.31 0.96 -10.54
N ALA A 162 26.17 -0.20 -11.17
CA ALA A 162 25.94 -0.28 -12.61
C ALA A 162 24.62 0.36 -13.03
N VAL A 163 24.62 1.04 -14.17
CA VAL A 163 23.43 1.68 -14.73
C VAL A 163 22.32 0.65 -15.01
N GLY A 164 21.13 0.96 -14.56
CA GLY A 164 19.94 0.12 -14.74
C GLY A 164 19.60 -0.73 -13.52
N ILE A 165 20.43 -0.73 -12.47
CA ILE A 165 20.10 -1.37 -11.19
C ILE A 165 19.30 -0.37 -10.34
N ARG A 166 18.06 -0.74 -10.01
CA ARG A 166 17.10 0.12 -9.33
C ARG A 166 16.47 -0.58 -8.15
N PHE A 167 16.09 0.18 -7.13
CA PHE A 167 15.20 -0.33 -6.10
C PHE A 167 13.78 -0.53 -6.62
N ALA A 168 13.13 -1.58 -6.14
CA ALA A 168 11.77 -1.93 -6.55
C ALA A 168 10.78 -0.78 -6.36
N ILE A 169 10.82 -0.12 -5.20
CA ILE A 169 9.87 0.98 -4.89
C ILE A 169 10.09 2.18 -5.81
N ASP A 170 11.32 2.51 -6.17
CA ASP A 170 11.60 3.60 -7.11
C ASP A 170 11.05 3.28 -8.50
N PHE A 171 11.27 2.04 -8.95
CA PHE A 171 10.75 1.55 -10.22
C PHE A 171 9.21 1.57 -10.27
N LEU A 172 8.55 1.05 -9.22
CA LEU A 172 7.09 1.02 -9.13
C LEU A 172 6.49 2.43 -8.99
N THR A 173 7.13 3.31 -8.21
CA THR A 173 6.70 4.71 -8.03
C THR A 173 6.72 5.47 -9.34
N GLU A 174 7.84 5.42 -10.07
CA GLU A 174 7.98 6.11 -11.35
C GLU A 174 6.96 5.61 -12.36
N THR A 175 6.82 4.28 -12.49
CA THR A 175 5.84 3.70 -13.40
C THR A 175 4.41 4.10 -13.02
N THR A 176 4.05 4.05 -11.73
CA THR A 176 2.71 4.43 -11.29
C THR A 176 2.43 5.91 -11.54
N LYS A 177 3.40 6.80 -11.34
CA LYS A 177 3.25 8.23 -11.68
C LYS A 177 2.97 8.40 -13.15
N THR A 178 3.75 7.78 -14.04
CA THR A 178 3.53 7.83 -15.48
C THR A 178 2.12 7.34 -15.85
N VAL A 179 1.68 6.21 -15.28
CA VAL A 179 0.32 5.68 -15.51
C VAL A 179 -0.77 6.67 -15.08
N LEU A 180 -0.58 7.34 -13.95
CA LEU A 180 -1.57 8.29 -13.42
C LEU A 180 -1.60 9.62 -14.20
N GLU A 181 -0.50 9.99 -14.84
CA GLU A 181 -0.37 11.22 -15.61
C GLU A 181 -0.78 11.03 -17.08
N GLU A 182 -0.40 9.92 -17.69
CA GLU A 182 -0.56 9.65 -19.11
C GLU A 182 -1.69 8.67 -19.44
N GLY A 183 -2.19 7.92 -18.44
CA GLY A 183 -3.17 6.85 -18.57
C GLY A 183 -2.54 5.48 -18.86
N GLU A 184 -3.30 4.42 -18.57
CA GLU A 184 -2.84 3.03 -18.72
C GLU A 184 -2.53 2.65 -20.19
N ASP A 185 -3.26 3.20 -21.13
CA ASP A 185 -3.10 2.94 -22.57
C ASP A 185 -1.82 3.54 -23.14
N ASN A 186 -1.26 4.54 -22.47
CA ASN A 186 -0.06 5.28 -22.88
C ASN A 186 1.20 4.85 -22.13
N ILE A 187 1.17 3.69 -21.45
CA ILE A 187 2.33 3.18 -20.71
C ILE A 187 3.52 3.10 -21.67
N SER A 188 4.56 3.85 -21.35
CA SER A 188 5.82 3.84 -22.08
C SER A 188 6.37 2.42 -22.23
N GLN A 189 6.71 2.03 -23.46
CA GLN A 189 7.44 0.78 -23.75
C GLN A 189 8.94 0.90 -23.36
N SER A 190 9.22 1.50 -22.19
CA SER A 190 10.57 1.83 -21.75
C SER A 190 11.49 0.62 -21.57
N LEU A 191 10.90 -0.56 -21.40
CA LEU A 191 11.63 -1.83 -21.30
C LEU A 191 11.52 -2.69 -22.57
N LYS A 192 11.00 -2.12 -23.68
CA LYS A 192 10.85 -2.87 -24.92
C LYS A 192 12.19 -3.48 -25.38
N GLY A 193 12.17 -4.80 -25.56
CA GLY A 193 13.34 -5.57 -25.97
C GLY A 193 14.39 -5.80 -24.89
N LYS A 194 14.24 -5.26 -23.70
CA LYS A 194 15.19 -5.44 -22.60
C LYS A 194 14.96 -6.76 -21.87
N LYS A 195 16.03 -7.31 -21.30
CA LYS A 195 15.99 -8.42 -20.35
C LYS A 195 16.06 -7.85 -18.95
N VAL A 196 15.12 -8.21 -18.11
CA VAL A 196 14.99 -7.71 -16.72
C VAL A 196 15.25 -8.86 -15.75
N VAL A 197 16.03 -8.60 -14.72
CA VAL A 197 16.21 -9.51 -13.59
C VAL A 197 15.64 -8.86 -12.34
N VAL A 198 14.73 -9.54 -11.67
CA VAL A 198 14.16 -9.13 -10.38
C VAL A 198 14.80 -9.98 -9.29
N ILE A 199 15.40 -9.32 -8.30
CA ILE A 199 16.03 -9.99 -7.16
C ILE A 199 15.09 -9.91 -5.96
N GLY A 200 14.55 -11.04 -5.56
CA GLY A 200 13.58 -11.21 -4.48
C GLY A 200 12.26 -11.82 -4.96
N GLY A 201 11.76 -12.83 -4.24
CA GLY A 201 10.60 -13.66 -4.59
C GLY A 201 9.27 -13.24 -3.93
N GLY A 202 9.26 -12.18 -3.13
CA GLY A 202 8.07 -11.72 -2.43
C GLY A 202 7.08 -10.94 -3.32
N ASP A 203 6.00 -10.46 -2.72
CA ASP A 203 4.93 -9.70 -3.41
C ASP A 203 5.46 -8.51 -4.20
N THR A 204 6.40 -7.75 -3.64
CA THR A 204 7.03 -6.62 -4.34
C THR A 204 7.79 -7.08 -5.59
N GLY A 205 8.45 -8.24 -5.53
CA GLY A 205 9.10 -8.84 -6.69
C GLY A 205 8.09 -9.20 -7.79
N ASN A 206 6.97 -9.82 -7.44
CA ASN A 206 5.87 -10.09 -8.35
C ASN A 206 5.30 -8.82 -8.99
N ASP A 207 5.14 -7.76 -8.21
CA ASP A 207 4.67 -6.46 -8.70
C ASP A 207 5.65 -5.87 -9.73
N CYS A 208 6.96 -6.00 -9.48
CA CYS A 208 8.00 -5.61 -10.44
C CYS A 208 7.97 -6.45 -11.73
N ILE A 209 7.75 -7.76 -11.62
CA ILE A 209 7.62 -8.65 -12.79
C ILE A 209 6.45 -8.21 -13.65
N GLY A 210 5.26 -8.11 -13.06
CA GLY A 210 4.06 -7.72 -13.77
C GLY A 210 4.16 -6.34 -14.41
N THR A 211 4.84 -5.41 -13.75
CA THR A 211 5.13 -4.07 -14.26
C THR A 211 6.12 -4.13 -15.42
N ALA A 212 7.23 -4.87 -15.30
CA ALA A 212 8.23 -4.99 -16.35
C ALA A 212 7.67 -5.63 -17.63
N VAL A 213 6.79 -6.63 -17.50
CA VAL A 213 6.09 -7.24 -18.64
C VAL A 213 5.23 -6.20 -19.36
N ARG A 214 4.46 -5.40 -18.63
CA ARG A 214 3.61 -4.34 -19.21
C ARG A 214 4.42 -3.23 -19.89
N LEU A 215 5.63 -2.95 -19.39
CA LEU A 215 6.57 -2.02 -20.01
C LEU A 215 7.31 -2.61 -21.23
N GLY A 216 6.94 -3.82 -21.67
CA GLY A 216 7.44 -4.44 -22.91
C GLY A 216 8.77 -5.18 -22.78
N ALA A 217 9.17 -5.60 -21.58
CA ALA A 217 10.37 -6.42 -21.40
C ALA A 217 10.31 -7.71 -22.25
N ALA A 218 11.39 -8.01 -22.97
CA ALA A 218 11.49 -9.23 -23.80
C ALA A 218 11.66 -10.50 -22.96
N LEU A 219 12.25 -10.37 -21.78
CA LEU A 219 12.42 -11.45 -20.81
C LEU A 219 12.43 -10.86 -19.41
N VAL A 220 11.73 -11.49 -18.48
CA VAL A 220 11.82 -11.19 -17.05
C VAL A 220 12.21 -12.46 -16.32
N SER A 221 13.30 -12.40 -15.56
CA SER A 221 13.78 -13.50 -14.71
C SER A 221 13.72 -13.06 -13.25
N GLN A 222 13.28 -13.94 -12.36
CA GLN A 222 13.27 -13.68 -10.92
C GLN A 222 14.31 -14.58 -10.22
N LEU A 223 15.07 -14.01 -9.31
CA LEU A 223 15.99 -14.73 -8.44
C LEU A 223 15.43 -14.74 -7.02
N GLU A 224 15.30 -15.94 -6.45
CA GLU A 224 14.80 -16.16 -5.10
C GLU A 224 15.84 -16.93 -4.29
N ILE A 225 16.03 -16.52 -3.05
CA ILE A 225 16.97 -17.16 -2.12
C ILE A 225 16.39 -18.47 -1.55
N THR A 226 15.08 -18.54 -1.44
CA THR A 226 14.38 -19.71 -0.91
C THR A 226 14.39 -20.83 -1.94
N PRO A 227 14.62 -22.08 -1.54
CA PRO A 227 14.42 -23.23 -2.42
C PRO A 227 13.00 -23.26 -3.00
N SER A 228 12.79 -23.96 -4.11
CA SER A 228 11.45 -24.13 -4.66
C SER A 228 10.48 -24.64 -3.60
N LEU A 229 9.33 -23.98 -3.52
CA LEU A 229 8.30 -24.36 -2.55
C LEU A 229 7.83 -25.81 -2.79
N PRO A 230 7.60 -26.59 -1.74
CA PRO A 230 7.05 -27.92 -1.85
C PRO A 230 5.64 -27.86 -2.46
N THR A 231 5.29 -28.84 -3.28
CA THR A 231 3.95 -28.94 -3.90
C THR A 231 2.86 -29.33 -2.89
N ASN A 232 3.27 -29.99 -1.80
CA ASN A 232 2.39 -30.40 -0.72
C ASN A 232 2.93 -29.85 0.61
N ARG A 233 2.07 -29.72 1.61
CA ARG A 233 2.45 -29.36 2.96
C ARG A 233 3.42 -30.43 3.52
N LEU A 234 4.52 -29.98 4.10
CA LEU A 234 5.52 -30.87 4.71
C LEU A 234 5.11 -31.30 6.12
N ASP A 235 5.62 -32.43 6.55
CA ASP A 235 5.36 -32.98 7.90
C ASP A 235 5.91 -32.06 9.02
N ASN A 236 6.95 -31.28 8.74
CA ASN A 236 7.52 -30.31 9.67
C ASN A 236 6.80 -28.94 9.67
N ASN A 237 5.77 -28.79 8.87
CA ASN A 237 4.88 -27.64 8.86
C ASN A 237 3.42 -28.13 8.82
N PRO A 238 2.95 -28.78 9.90
CA PRO A 238 1.59 -29.30 9.96
C PRO A 238 0.57 -28.17 10.01
N TRP A 239 -0.68 -28.49 9.63
CA TRP A 239 -1.78 -27.56 9.86
C TRP A 239 -1.97 -27.36 11.38
N PRO A 240 -2.25 -26.13 11.89
CA PRO A 240 -2.56 -24.87 11.16
C PRO A 240 -1.37 -23.93 10.96
N GLU A 241 -0.13 -24.35 11.13
CA GLU A 241 1.10 -23.53 11.02
C GLU A 241 1.47 -23.13 9.58
#